data_a11621323977d010b8ed76b0c1823856
#
_entry.id   a11621323977d010b8ed76b0c1823856
#
_cell.length_a   1.000
_cell.length_b   1.000
_cell.length_c   1.000
_cell.angle_alpha   90.00
_cell.angle_beta   90.00
_cell.angle_gamma   90.00
#
_symmetry.space_group_name_H-M   'P 1'
#
loop_
_entity.id
_entity.type
_entity.pdbx_description
1 polymer ?
#
loop_
_entity_poly.entity_id
_entity_poly.type
_entity_poly.pdbx_seq_one_letter_code
_entity_poly.pdbx_strand_id
1 'polypeptide(L)'
;MTNAFAAFKFLTFAGRFERNQVNLQQVSAAIPYFPLVGIFLGFVLVLLNRLLDPRLESEILGALLIGVLALLTGGIHYQGLQNTFDALSVKLGHGEETGGSHAFGVLAIVFVVLLKVRAVEVTGETRSLGLL
;
A
#
# COMPACT_ATOMS: atom_id res chain seq x y z
N MET A 1 -14.62 -19.79 -10.53
CA MET A 1 -13.39 -19.28 -9.95
C MET A 1 -13.64 -19.02 -8.48
N THR A 2 -12.77 -19.46 -7.60
CA THR A 2 -12.98 -19.27 -6.15
C THR A 2 -12.87 -17.80 -5.78
N ASN A 3 -13.78 -17.30 -4.93
CA ASN A 3 -13.82 -15.89 -4.49
C ASN A 3 -12.51 -15.43 -3.85
N ALA A 4 -11.74 -16.35 -3.25
CA ALA A 4 -10.41 -16.11 -2.74
C ALA A 4 -9.40 -15.72 -3.84
N PHE A 5 -9.47 -16.36 -5.01
CA PHE A 5 -8.62 -16.04 -6.15
C PHE A 5 -8.94 -14.66 -6.74
N ALA A 6 -10.23 -14.29 -6.73
CA ALA A 6 -10.66 -12.94 -7.13
C ALA A 6 -10.15 -11.87 -6.16
N ALA A 7 -10.18 -12.13 -4.85
CA ALA A 7 -9.62 -11.23 -3.82
C ALA A 7 -8.10 -11.07 -3.99
N PHE A 8 -7.39 -12.16 -4.23
CA PHE A 8 -5.95 -12.13 -4.47
C PHE A 8 -5.60 -11.32 -5.73
N LYS A 9 -6.30 -11.58 -6.84
CA LYS A 9 -6.13 -10.80 -8.08
C LYS A 9 -6.40 -9.31 -7.86
N PHE A 10 -7.44 -8.97 -7.12
CA PHE A 10 -7.83 -7.58 -6.89
C PHE A 10 -6.83 -6.79 -6.05
N LEU A 11 -6.26 -7.41 -5.00
CA LEU A 11 -5.33 -6.76 -4.05
C LEU A 11 -3.86 -6.82 -4.50
N THR A 12 -3.51 -7.66 -5.45
CA THR A 12 -2.16 -7.79 -5.96
C THR A 12 -2.01 -7.19 -7.36
N PHE A 13 -0.77 -6.99 -7.77
CA PHE A 13 -0.43 -6.48 -9.11
C PHE A 13 -1.10 -7.27 -10.26
N ALA A 14 -1.41 -8.54 -10.04
CA ALA A 14 -2.06 -9.41 -11.03
C ALA A 14 -3.45 -8.89 -11.47
N GLY A 15 -4.17 -8.15 -10.62
CA GLY A 15 -5.48 -7.57 -10.96
C GLY A 15 -5.42 -6.31 -11.80
N ARG A 16 -4.27 -5.67 -11.91
CA ARG A 16 -4.12 -4.41 -12.66
C ARG A 16 -4.35 -4.57 -14.16
N PHE A 17 -4.02 -5.73 -14.71
CA PHE A 17 -4.20 -6.02 -16.14
C PHE A 17 -5.65 -6.27 -16.55
N GLU A 18 -6.53 -6.62 -15.62
CA GLU A 18 -7.90 -7.01 -15.90
C GLU A 18 -8.98 -6.03 -15.37
N ARG A 19 -8.54 -4.84 -14.92
CA ARG A 19 -9.38 -3.86 -14.23
C ARG A 19 -10.55 -3.31 -15.06
N ASN A 20 -10.50 -3.43 -16.38
CA ASN A 20 -11.55 -2.93 -17.29
C ASN A 20 -12.86 -3.74 -17.26
N GLN A 21 -12.92 -4.87 -16.54
CA GLN A 21 -14.10 -5.75 -16.48
C GLN A 21 -14.48 -6.19 -15.05
N VAL A 22 -14.14 -5.40 -14.04
CA VAL A 22 -14.44 -5.75 -12.64
C VAL A 22 -15.94 -5.53 -12.39
N ASN A 23 -16.70 -6.61 -12.33
CA ASN A 23 -18.09 -6.58 -11.93
C ASN A 23 -18.19 -6.31 -10.42
N LEU A 24 -18.96 -5.29 -10.02
CA LEU A 24 -19.16 -4.90 -8.60
C LEU A 24 -19.63 -6.08 -7.74
N GLN A 25 -20.41 -7.01 -8.30
CA GLN A 25 -20.84 -8.22 -7.59
C GLN A 25 -19.69 -9.17 -7.26
N GLN A 26 -18.67 -9.26 -8.12
CA GLN A 26 -17.47 -10.08 -7.86
C GLN A 26 -16.59 -9.47 -6.77
N VAL A 27 -16.50 -8.13 -6.72
CA VAL A 27 -15.75 -7.43 -5.67
C VAL A 27 -16.42 -7.62 -4.32
N SER A 28 -17.74 -7.46 -4.22
CA SER A 28 -18.46 -7.64 -2.95
C SER A 28 -18.34 -9.07 -2.42
N ALA A 29 -18.35 -10.07 -3.28
CA ALA A 29 -18.12 -11.48 -2.89
C ALA A 29 -16.66 -11.77 -2.49
N ALA A 30 -15.71 -10.93 -2.88
CA ALA A 30 -14.29 -11.06 -2.55
C ALA A 30 -13.90 -10.36 -1.22
N ILE A 31 -14.70 -9.41 -0.73
CA ILE A 31 -14.41 -8.64 0.49
C ILE A 31 -14.07 -9.51 1.71
N PRO A 32 -14.79 -10.62 2.02
CA PRO A 32 -14.49 -11.46 3.18
C PRO A 32 -13.08 -12.10 3.13
N TYR A 33 -12.49 -12.19 1.95
CA TYR A 33 -11.17 -12.78 1.75
C TYR A 33 -10.02 -11.78 1.80
N PHE A 34 -10.30 -10.47 1.90
CA PHE A 34 -9.27 -9.42 1.98
C PHE A 34 -8.33 -9.58 3.18
N PRO A 35 -8.81 -9.93 4.40
CA PRO A 35 -7.91 -10.18 5.52
C PRO A 35 -6.92 -11.31 5.26
N LEU A 36 -7.33 -12.35 4.55
CA LEU A 36 -6.48 -13.50 4.21
C LEU A 36 -5.35 -13.09 3.26
N VAL A 37 -5.64 -12.24 2.28
CA VAL A 37 -4.61 -11.66 1.40
C VAL A 37 -3.67 -10.76 2.19
N GLY A 38 -4.20 -9.97 3.14
CA GLY A 38 -3.39 -9.14 4.04
C GLY A 38 -2.42 -9.97 4.89
N ILE A 39 -2.86 -11.09 5.45
CA ILE A 39 -2.01 -12.03 6.20
C ILE A 39 -0.90 -12.57 5.29
N PHE A 40 -1.23 -12.97 4.06
CA PHE A 40 -0.25 -13.47 3.11
C PHE A 40 0.82 -12.40 2.77
N LEU A 41 0.40 -11.16 2.48
CA LEU A 41 1.32 -10.05 2.23
C LEU A 41 2.19 -9.73 3.45
N GLY A 42 1.59 -9.74 4.65
CA GLY A 42 2.32 -9.56 5.91
C GLY A 42 3.36 -10.65 6.12
N PHE A 43 3.02 -11.90 5.84
CA PHE A 43 3.97 -13.03 5.92
C PHE A 43 5.16 -12.85 4.99
N VAL A 44 4.91 -12.43 3.73
CA VAL A 44 5.98 -12.15 2.76
C VAL A 44 6.90 -11.03 3.26
N LEU A 45 6.33 -9.96 3.82
CA LEU A 45 7.13 -8.86 4.38
C LEU A 45 7.95 -9.29 5.60
N VAL A 46 7.40 -10.10 6.50
CA VAL A 46 8.15 -10.64 7.66
C VAL A 46 9.28 -11.54 7.20
N LEU A 47 9.06 -12.37 6.19
CA LEU A 47 10.11 -13.23 5.64
C LEU A 47 11.22 -12.41 5.01
N LEU A 48 10.88 -11.37 4.23
CA LEU A 48 11.85 -10.44 3.65
C LEU A 48 12.62 -9.68 4.73
N ASN A 49 11.93 -9.21 5.76
CA ASN A 49 12.57 -8.55 6.90
C ASN A 49 13.63 -9.46 7.54
N ARG A 50 13.28 -10.69 7.88
CA ARG A 50 14.22 -11.64 8.49
C ARG A 50 15.42 -11.98 7.60
N LEU A 51 15.22 -11.98 6.27
CA LEU A 51 16.29 -12.30 5.32
C LEU A 51 17.27 -11.15 5.13
N LEU A 52 16.79 -9.91 5.23
CA LEU A 52 17.52 -8.68 4.91
C LEU A 52 18.05 -7.95 6.15
N ASP A 53 17.40 -8.13 7.31
CA ASP A 53 17.75 -7.50 8.58
C ASP A 53 19.24 -7.62 8.93
N PRO A 54 19.90 -8.79 8.79
CA PRO A 54 21.32 -8.92 9.11
C PRO A 54 22.26 -8.23 8.10
N ARG A 55 21.74 -7.70 6.97
CA ARG A 55 22.54 -7.15 5.88
C ARG A 55 22.30 -5.66 5.61
N LEU A 56 21.18 -5.12 6.07
CA LEU A 56 20.78 -3.76 5.78
C LEU A 56 20.50 -2.97 7.06
N GLU A 57 20.85 -1.70 7.02
CA GLU A 57 20.48 -0.77 8.09
C GLU A 57 18.95 -0.62 8.16
N SER A 58 18.45 -0.40 9.38
CA SER A 58 17.00 -0.34 9.68
C SER A 58 16.24 0.65 8.79
N GLU A 59 16.86 1.78 8.47
CA GLU A 59 16.27 2.83 7.62
C GLU A 59 16.04 2.34 6.18
N ILE A 60 17.07 1.73 5.60
CA ILE A 60 17.02 1.19 4.22
C ILE A 60 16.04 0.03 4.16
N LEU A 61 16.06 -0.83 5.16
CA LEU A 61 15.17 -1.98 5.26
C LEU A 61 13.70 -1.54 5.33
N GLY A 62 13.39 -0.54 6.16
CA GLY A 62 12.04 0.02 6.26
C GLY A 62 11.52 0.58 4.95
N ALA A 63 12.33 1.38 4.25
CA ALA A 63 11.97 1.95 2.96
C ALA A 63 11.77 0.86 1.90
N LEU A 64 12.63 -0.17 1.89
CA LEU A 64 12.56 -1.29 0.96
C LEU A 64 11.29 -2.14 1.18
N LEU A 65 10.94 -2.44 2.43
CA LEU A 65 9.72 -3.18 2.76
C LEU A 65 8.44 -2.43 2.30
N ILE A 66 8.40 -1.11 2.49
CA ILE A 66 7.28 -0.28 2.03
C ILE A 66 7.24 -0.24 0.50
N GLY A 67 8.39 -0.14 -0.16
CA GLY A 67 8.48 -0.21 -1.62
C GLY A 67 7.99 -1.55 -2.17
N VAL A 68 8.41 -2.66 -1.56
CA VAL A 68 7.95 -4.01 -1.93
C VAL A 68 6.44 -4.15 -1.72
N LEU A 69 5.90 -3.66 -0.60
CA LEU A 69 4.46 -3.67 -0.36
C LEU A 69 3.71 -2.88 -1.44
N ALA A 70 4.21 -1.70 -1.81
CA ALA A 70 3.62 -0.88 -2.88
C ALA A 70 3.63 -1.61 -4.23
N LEU A 71 4.72 -2.29 -4.56
CA LEU A 71 4.84 -3.09 -5.78
C LEU A 71 3.88 -4.30 -5.75
N LEU A 72 3.84 -5.05 -4.66
CA LEU A 72 2.97 -6.22 -4.52
C LEU A 72 1.48 -5.86 -4.63
N THR A 73 1.09 -4.74 -4.05
CA THR A 73 -0.30 -4.24 -4.12
C THR A 73 -0.60 -3.45 -5.41
N GLY A 74 0.39 -3.25 -6.28
CA GLY A 74 0.23 -2.43 -7.48
C GLY A 74 -0.11 -0.96 -7.19
N GLY A 75 0.18 -0.48 -5.99
CA GLY A 75 -0.06 0.91 -5.59
C GLY A 75 -1.54 1.30 -5.41
N ILE A 76 -2.45 0.33 -5.30
CA ILE A 76 -3.91 0.60 -5.15
C ILE A 76 -4.20 1.53 -3.97
N HIS A 77 -3.51 1.35 -2.85
CA HIS A 77 -3.69 2.19 -1.67
C HIS A 77 -3.28 3.65 -1.92
N TYR A 78 -2.22 3.86 -2.70
CA TYR A 78 -1.74 5.18 -3.05
C TYR A 78 -2.64 5.87 -4.08
N GLN A 79 -3.20 5.13 -5.04
CA GLN A 79 -4.18 5.68 -5.99
C GLN A 79 -5.47 6.13 -5.28
N GLY A 80 -5.95 5.35 -4.31
CA GLY A 80 -7.11 5.75 -3.49
C GLY A 80 -6.84 7.03 -2.70
N LEU A 81 -5.67 7.13 -2.08
CA LEU A 81 -5.24 8.31 -1.35
C LEU A 81 -5.13 9.54 -2.28
N GLN A 82 -4.47 9.39 -3.43
CA GLN A 82 -4.33 10.44 -4.42
C GLN A 82 -5.68 10.98 -4.86
N ASN A 83 -6.58 10.11 -5.30
CA ASN A 83 -7.90 10.49 -5.78
C ASN A 83 -8.71 11.24 -4.69
N THR A 84 -8.56 10.83 -3.43
CA THR A 84 -9.26 11.48 -2.31
C THR A 84 -8.74 12.89 -2.09
N PHE A 85 -7.42 13.08 -2.07
CA PHE A 85 -6.83 14.40 -1.85
C PHE A 85 -6.99 15.33 -3.05
N ASP A 86 -6.95 14.81 -4.27
CA ASP A 86 -7.23 15.59 -5.47
C ASP A 86 -8.70 16.05 -5.49
N ALA A 87 -9.65 15.18 -5.12
CA ALA A 87 -11.05 15.55 -4.99
C ALA A 87 -11.28 16.59 -3.87
N LEU A 88 -10.54 16.50 -2.77
CA LEU A 88 -10.60 17.46 -1.68
C LEU A 88 -10.06 18.82 -2.11
N SER A 89 -8.97 18.86 -2.88
CA SER A 89 -8.38 20.11 -3.38
C SER A 89 -9.33 20.88 -4.27
N VAL A 90 -10.08 20.20 -5.12
CA VAL A 90 -11.12 20.80 -5.96
C VAL A 90 -12.22 21.42 -5.09
N LYS A 91 -12.69 20.71 -4.06
CA LYS A 91 -13.71 21.23 -3.12
C LYS A 91 -13.25 22.45 -2.33
N LEU A 92 -11.97 22.58 -2.06
CA LEU A 92 -11.37 23.70 -1.36
C LEU A 92 -11.04 24.88 -2.29
N GLY A 93 -11.37 24.78 -3.58
CA GLY A 93 -11.13 25.84 -4.57
C GLY A 93 -9.66 25.98 -5.01
N HIS A 94 -8.82 24.97 -4.74
CA HIS A 94 -7.40 24.95 -5.10
C HIS A 94 -7.10 24.11 -6.37
N GLY A 95 -8.13 23.62 -7.05
CA GLY A 95 -8.01 22.83 -8.27
C GLY A 95 -8.97 23.31 -9.35
N GLU A 96 -8.52 23.35 -10.61
CA GLU A 96 -9.41 23.52 -11.75
C GLU A 96 -10.10 22.19 -12.07
N GLU A 97 -11.39 22.25 -12.45
CA GLU A 97 -12.19 21.06 -12.77
C GLU A 97 -11.66 20.27 -13.99
N THR A 98 -10.85 20.90 -14.81
CA THR A 98 -10.27 20.35 -16.03
C THR A 98 -8.75 20.22 -15.91
N GLY A 99 -8.30 19.07 -15.39
CA GLY A 99 -6.88 18.74 -15.37
C GLY A 99 -6.10 19.33 -14.20
N GLY A 100 -6.79 19.64 -13.12
CA GLY A 100 -6.21 20.21 -11.91
C GLY A 100 -5.04 19.39 -11.37
N SER A 101 -4.11 20.12 -10.88
CA SER A 101 -2.85 19.67 -10.32
C SER A 101 -3.04 18.47 -9.38
N HIS A 102 -2.55 17.31 -9.78
CA HIS A 102 -2.42 16.12 -8.91
C HIS A 102 -1.42 16.35 -7.77
N ALA A 103 -1.02 17.60 -7.54
CA ALA A 103 -0.01 17.97 -6.56
C ALA A 103 -0.44 17.63 -5.13
N PHE A 104 -1.70 17.83 -4.76
CA PHE A 104 -2.19 17.52 -3.42
C PHE A 104 -2.21 16.01 -3.16
N GLY A 105 -2.62 15.22 -4.15
CA GLY A 105 -2.59 13.77 -4.06
C GLY A 105 -1.15 13.23 -3.96
N VAL A 106 -0.22 13.80 -4.74
CA VAL A 106 1.20 13.43 -4.68
C VAL A 106 1.82 13.80 -3.33
N LEU A 107 1.56 14.99 -2.82
CA LEU A 107 2.02 15.42 -1.49
C LEU A 107 1.49 14.49 -0.38
N ALA A 108 0.23 14.11 -0.45
CA ALA A 108 -0.37 13.17 0.49
C ALA A 108 0.33 11.79 0.45
N ILE A 109 0.64 11.28 -0.74
CA ILE A 109 1.38 10.02 -0.90
C ILE A 109 2.76 10.14 -0.27
N VAL A 110 3.52 11.18 -0.61
CA VAL A 110 4.87 11.41 -0.06
C VAL A 110 4.82 11.47 1.46
N PHE A 111 3.88 12.23 2.02
CA PHE A 111 3.73 12.36 3.46
C PHE A 111 3.42 11.01 4.15
N VAL A 112 2.48 10.24 3.60
CA VAL A 112 2.11 8.94 4.16
C VAL A 112 3.26 7.93 4.03
N VAL A 113 4.02 7.96 2.92
CA VAL A 113 5.19 7.09 2.75
C VAL A 113 6.26 7.43 3.79
N LEU A 114 6.57 8.71 3.99
CA LEU A 114 7.54 9.14 5.01
C LEU A 114 7.11 8.72 6.42
N LEU A 115 5.83 8.90 6.77
CA LEU A 115 5.30 8.45 8.07
C LEU A 115 5.45 6.94 8.25
N LYS A 116 5.17 6.14 7.20
CA LYS A 116 5.32 4.69 7.27
C LYS A 116 6.76 4.25 7.44
N VAL A 117 7.70 4.88 6.73
CA VAL A 117 9.14 4.61 6.87
C VAL A 117 9.56 4.87 8.31
N ARG A 118 9.23 6.04 8.85
CA ARG A 118 9.55 6.39 10.24
C ARG A 118 8.92 5.46 11.28
N ALA A 119 7.67 5.05 11.05
CA ALA A 119 6.99 4.11 11.95
C ALA A 119 7.70 2.75 11.99
N VAL A 120 8.19 2.26 10.85
CA VAL A 120 8.93 0.98 10.78
C VAL A 120 10.28 1.09 11.46
N GLU A 121 11.01 2.19 11.26
CA GLU A 121 12.30 2.47 11.92
C GLU A 121 12.17 2.44 13.45
N VAL A 122 11.25 3.25 13.99
CA VAL A 122 11.04 3.35 15.46
C VAL A 122 10.65 1.98 16.04
N THR A 123 9.88 1.18 15.32
CA THR A 123 9.51 -0.17 15.77
C THR A 123 10.70 -1.11 15.76
N GLY A 124 11.61 -0.98 14.80
CA GLY A 124 12.85 -1.75 14.72
C GLY A 124 13.79 -1.42 15.88
N GLU A 125 14.00 -0.14 16.20
CA GLU A 125 14.85 0.31 17.31
C GLU A 125 14.32 -0.14 18.67
N THR A 126 12.99 -0.03 18.90
CA THR A 126 12.38 -0.46 20.16
C THR A 126 12.53 -1.97 20.39
N ARG A 127 12.56 -2.75 19.32
CA ARG A 127 12.81 -4.19 19.40
C ARG A 127 14.25 -4.52 19.80
N SER A 128 15.21 -3.79 19.30
CA SER A 128 16.63 -3.96 19.66
C SER A 128 16.90 -3.59 21.12
N LEU A 129 16.24 -2.55 21.64
CA LEU A 129 16.34 -2.11 23.03
C LEU A 129 15.61 -3.04 24.02
N GLY A 130 14.55 -3.71 23.57
CA GLY A 130 13.77 -4.65 24.41
C GLY A 130 14.37 -6.06 24.54
N LEU A 131 15.47 -6.33 23.81
CA LEU A 131 16.22 -7.60 23.87
C LEU A 131 17.52 -7.49 24.70
N LEU A 132 17.79 -6.33 25.27
CA LEU A 132 18.83 -6.09 26.26
C LEU A 132 18.25 -6.12 27.68
#